data_307d1b93e00b7fb7f17128bdc9bd933b
#
_entry.id   307d1b93e00b7fb7f17128bdc9bd933b
#
_cell.length_a   1.000
_cell.length_b   1.000
_cell.length_c   1.000
_cell.angle_alpha   90.00
_cell.angle_beta   90.00
_cell.angle_gamma   90.00
#
_symmetry.space_group_name_H-M   'P 1'
#
loop_
_entity.id
_entity.type
_entity.pdbx_description
1 polymer ?
#
loop_
_entity_poly.entity_id
_entity_poly.type
_entity_poly.pdbx_seq_one_letter_code
_entity_poly.pdbx_strand_id
1 'polypeptide(L)' 'MSSETAKPKKEKELSPEERARIALKREVAMALGLWDKVEQIGWGGLSAAETGRIGAALQRRLREANPPA' A
#
# COMPACT_ATOMS: atom_id res chain seq x y z
N MET A 1 12.44 -20.54 17.48
CA MET A 1 12.11 -20.22 17.51
C MET A 1 11.41 -19.42 17.51
N SER A 2 10.93 -19.16 17.61
CA SER A 2 10.30 -18.54 17.68
C SER A 2 9.90 -17.42 17.14
N SER A 3 10.47 -16.81 16.77
CA SER A 3 10.26 -15.67 16.17
C SER A 3 9.17 -15.62 15.30
N GLU A 4 9.07 -16.53 14.61
CA GLU A 4 8.15 -16.52 13.68
C GLU A 4 6.86 -16.27 14.15
N THR A 5 6.62 -16.69 15.22
CA THR A 5 5.30 -16.56 15.69
C THR A 5 4.91 -15.17 15.84
N ALA A 6 5.78 -14.28 15.95
CA ALA A 6 5.40 -12.94 16.21
C ALA A 6 4.87 -12.25 14.99
N LYS A 7 4.98 -12.83 13.86
CA LYS A 7 4.55 -12.17 12.71
C LYS A 7 3.18 -11.64 12.68
N PRO A 8 2.19 -12.38 13.02
CA PRO A 8 0.84 -11.88 12.96
C PRO A 8 0.66 -10.65 13.79
N LYS A 9 1.37 -10.57 14.87
CA LYS A 9 1.18 -9.45 15.70
C LYS A 9 1.73 -8.20 15.12
N LYS A 10 2.66 -8.33 14.24
CA LYS A 10 3.23 -7.18 13.68
C LYS A 10 2.28 -6.34 12.96
N GLU A 11 1.20 -6.88 12.54
CA GLU A 11 0.23 -6.09 11.89
C GLU A 11 -0.22 -4.95 12.73
N LYS A 12 -0.29 -5.16 14.01
CA LYS A 12 -0.74 -4.13 14.89
C LYS A 12 0.35 -3.15 15.18
N GLU A 13 1.56 -3.54 14.92
CA GLU A 13 2.67 -2.70 15.26
C GLU A 13 3.37 -2.15 14.06
N LEU A 14 2.60 -1.80 13.06
CA LEU A 14 3.18 -1.21 11.88
C LEU A 14 3.87 0.08 12.26
N SER A 15 5.01 0.32 11.64
CA SER A 15 5.73 1.55 11.90
C SER A 15 4.94 2.71 11.32
N PRO A 16 5.20 3.92 11.75
CA PRO A 16 4.50 5.07 11.20
C PRO A 16 4.69 5.18 9.69
N GLU A 17 5.85 4.77 9.20
CA GLU A 17 6.10 4.82 7.77
C GLU A 17 5.23 3.85 7.03
N GLU A 18 5.06 2.67 7.58
CA GLU A 18 4.24 1.67 6.94
C GLU A 18 2.78 2.07 6.95
N ARG A 19 2.34 2.67 8.06
CA ARG A 19 0.97 3.13 8.13
C ARG A 19 0.71 4.20 7.11
N ALA A 20 1.63 5.14 6.98
CA ALA A 20 1.47 6.22 6.04
C ALA A 20 1.42 5.67 4.62
N ARG A 21 2.25 4.66 4.34
CA ARG A 21 2.30 4.08 3.02
C ARG A 21 1.00 3.35 2.70
N ILE A 22 0.45 2.65 3.67
CA ILE A 22 -0.80 1.94 3.46
C ILE A 22 -1.94 2.92 3.22
N ALA A 23 -1.99 3.99 3.98
CA ALA A 23 -3.02 4.99 3.79
C ALA A 23 -2.90 5.64 2.42
N LEU A 24 -1.68 5.93 2.01
CA LEU A 24 -1.45 6.55 0.73
C LEU A 24 -1.82 5.61 -0.41
N LYS A 25 -1.51 4.34 -0.23
CA LYS A 25 -1.83 3.33 -1.22
C LYS A 25 -3.33 3.25 -1.42
N ARG A 26 -4.08 3.32 -0.34
CA ARG A 26 -5.52 3.30 -0.42
C ARG A 26 -6.03 4.52 -1.17
N GLU A 27 -5.48 5.68 -0.87
CA GLU A 27 -5.90 6.88 -1.56
C GLU A 27 -5.63 6.79 -3.05
N VAL A 28 -4.49 6.24 -3.40
CA VAL A 28 -4.14 6.07 -4.80
C VAL A 28 -5.12 5.12 -5.47
N ALA A 29 -5.44 4.03 -4.81
CA ALA A 29 -6.38 3.07 -5.38
C ALA A 29 -7.74 3.72 -5.59
N MET A 30 -8.15 4.56 -4.64
CA MET A 30 -9.43 5.24 -4.77
C MET A 30 -9.39 6.23 -5.94
N ALA A 31 -8.29 6.94 -6.07
CA ALA A 31 -8.17 7.91 -7.14
C ALA A 31 -8.17 7.24 -8.52
N LEU A 32 -7.64 6.04 -8.60
CA LEU A 32 -7.61 5.32 -9.85
C LEU A 32 -8.87 4.51 -10.10
N GLY A 33 -9.79 4.52 -9.14
CA GLY A 33 -11.02 3.75 -9.30
C GLY A 33 -10.84 2.27 -9.06
N LEU A 34 -9.78 1.88 -8.41
CA LEU A 34 -9.51 0.47 -8.17
C LEU A 34 -9.86 0.02 -6.76
N TRP A 35 -10.29 0.94 -5.92
CA TRP A 35 -10.54 0.58 -4.53
C TRP A 35 -11.66 -0.45 -4.38
N ASP A 36 -12.72 -0.33 -5.17
CA ASP A 36 -13.80 -1.30 -5.11
C ASP A 36 -13.27 -2.70 -5.37
N LYS A 37 -12.37 -2.80 -6.34
CA LYS A 37 -11.82 -4.09 -6.69
C LYS A 37 -10.96 -4.61 -5.55
N VAL A 38 -10.19 -3.74 -4.92
CA VAL A 38 -9.38 -4.14 -3.79
C VAL A 38 -10.26 -4.66 -2.66
N GLU A 39 -11.38 -4.02 -2.41
CA GLU A 39 -12.26 -4.47 -1.36
C GLU A 39 -12.88 -5.83 -1.68
N GLN A 40 -13.14 -6.10 -2.93
CA GLN A 40 -13.76 -7.34 -3.32
C GLN A 40 -12.80 -8.50 -3.40
N ILE A 41 -11.65 -8.28 -4.00
CA ILE A 41 -10.72 -9.38 -4.24
C ILE A 41 -9.35 -9.20 -3.61
N GLY A 42 -9.16 -8.10 -2.90
CA GLY A 42 -7.88 -7.88 -2.22
C GLY A 42 -6.80 -7.38 -3.15
N TRP A 43 -5.70 -6.98 -2.58
CA TRP A 43 -4.58 -6.47 -3.37
C TRP A 43 -4.02 -7.53 -4.30
N GLY A 44 -4.02 -8.76 -3.86
CA GLY A 44 -3.48 -9.82 -4.67
C GLY A 44 -4.31 -10.18 -5.88
N GLY A 45 -5.55 -9.70 -5.92
CA GLY A 45 -6.42 -9.98 -7.05
C GLY A 45 -6.26 -8.99 -8.19
N LEU A 46 -5.44 -7.97 -8.01
CA LEU A 46 -5.26 -6.97 -9.06
C LEU A 46 -4.33 -7.51 -10.14
N SER A 47 -4.55 -7.06 -11.37
CA SER A 47 -3.69 -7.47 -12.44
C SER A 47 -2.35 -6.76 -12.30
N ALA A 48 -1.36 -7.22 -13.03
CA ALA A 48 -0.05 -6.61 -12.98
C ALA A 48 -0.12 -5.16 -13.44
N ALA A 49 -0.95 -4.88 -14.44
CA ALA A 49 -1.09 -3.52 -14.93
C ALA A 49 -1.71 -2.62 -13.86
N GLU A 50 -2.71 -3.14 -13.15
CA GLU A 50 -3.35 -2.36 -12.11
C GLU A 50 -2.40 -2.12 -10.96
N THR A 51 -1.69 -3.14 -10.56
CA THR A 51 -0.71 -3.01 -9.49
C THR A 51 0.38 -2.02 -9.90
N GLY A 52 0.79 -2.07 -11.15
CA GLY A 52 1.80 -1.16 -11.64
C GLY A 52 1.34 0.29 -11.59
N ARG A 53 0.07 0.53 -11.92
CA ARG A 53 -0.46 1.88 -11.86
C ARG A 53 -0.47 2.41 -10.44
N ILE A 54 -0.89 1.57 -9.52
CA ILE A 54 -0.91 1.96 -8.13
C ILE A 54 0.51 2.26 -7.66
N GLY A 55 1.45 1.40 -8.01
CA GLY A 55 2.83 1.60 -7.62
C GLY A 55 3.43 2.88 -8.18
N ALA A 56 3.15 3.17 -9.44
CA ALA A 56 3.67 4.35 -10.07
C ALA A 56 3.07 5.61 -9.43
N ALA A 57 1.78 5.59 -9.18
CA ALA A 57 1.13 6.74 -8.57
C ALA A 57 1.60 6.92 -7.14
N LEU A 58 1.82 5.82 -6.44
CA LEU A 58 2.30 5.88 -5.07
C LEU A 58 3.69 6.49 -5.03
N GLN A 59 4.55 6.08 -5.93
CA GLN A 59 5.89 6.62 -5.99
C GLN A 59 5.84 8.11 -6.27
N ARG A 60 4.97 8.53 -7.15
CA ARG A 60 4.85 9.92 -7.46
C ARG A 60 4.40 10.71 -6.24
N ARG A 61 3.43 10.18 -5.49
CA ARG A 61 2.96 10.87 -4.32
C ARG A 61 4.04 10.95 -3.25
N LEU A 62 4.79 9.89 -3.09
CA LEU A 62 5.86 9.88 -2.12
C LEU A 62 6.94 10.89 -2.50
N ARG A 63 7.18 11.03 -3.79
CA ARG A 63 8.18 11.96 -4.24
C ARG A 63 7.72 13.39 -4.01
N GLU A 64 6.44 13.64 -4.20
CA GLU A 64 5.90 14.96 -3.96
C GLU A 64 5.91 15.31 -2.49
N ALA A 65 5.66 14.33 -1.64
CA ALA A 65 5.65 14.56 -0.21
C ALA A 65 7.06 14.78 0.32
N ASN A 66 8.05 14.11 -0.31
CA ASN A 66 9.43 14.23 0.12
C ASN A 66 10.29 14.53 -1.08
N PRO A 67 10.23 15.75 -1.59
CA PRO A 67 10.99 16.07 -2.78
C PRO A 67 12.48 15.99 -2.47
N PRO A 68 13.28 15.60 -3.45
CA PRO A 68 14.70 15.52 -3.24
C PRO A 68 15.26 16.91 -3.01
N ALA A 69 16.23 16.98 -2.18
CA ALA A 69 16.79 18.28 -1.77
C ALA A 69 17.58 18.99 -2.90
#